data_858cc6ac9b2b91beb7ed946bc0366162
#
_entry.id   858cc6ac9b2b91beb7ed946bc0366162
#
_cell.length_a   1.000
_cell.length_b   1.000
_cell.length_c   1.000
_cell.angle_alpha   90.00
_cell.angle_beta   90.00
_cell.angle_gamma   90.00
#
_symmetry.space_group_name_H-M   'P 1'
#
loop_
_entity.id
_entity.type
_entity.pdbx_description
1 polymer ?
#
loop_
_entity_poly.entity_id
_entity_poly.type
_entity_poly.pdbx_seq_one_letter_code
_entity_poly.pdbx_strand_id
1 'polypeptide(L)'
;PLCMYLANKGLKAINIPLVPEVGVPDELFEIDKKKIFGLTINPLQLIEIRKRRLDKFHRISSDIEYAGDARVLEEFDFADRIIKRIGCKTIDVTQRAIEDTALIILESLGRKNNN
;
A
#
# COMPACT_ATOMS: atom_id res chain seq x y z
N PRO A 1 -2.09 10.80 -4.06
CA PRO A 1 -1.73 10.81 -5.49
C PRO A 1 -2.48 9.78 -6.32
N LEU A 2 -2.51 8.50 -5.91
CA LEU A 2 -3.22 7.50 -6.71
C LEU A 2 -4.72 7.78 -6.79
N CYS A 3 -5.35 8.11 -5.68
CA CYS A 3 -6.79 8.42 -5.67
C CYS A 3 -7.10 9.66 -6.50
N MET A 4 -6.23 10.65 -6.48
CA MET A 4 -6.40 11.83 -7.32
C MET A 4 -6.25 11.50 -8.79
N TYR A 5 -5.29 10.64 -9.12
CA TYR A 5 -5.10 10.19 -10.49
C TYR A 5 -6.34 9.45 -10.99
N LEU A 6 -6.88 8.55 -10.16
CA LEU A 6 -8.09 7.81 -10.51
C LEU A 6 -9.30 8.73 -10.64
N ALA A 7 -9.40 9.75 -9.79
CA ALA A 7 -10.48 10.73 -9.88
C ALA A 7 -10.44 11.47 -11.23
N ASN A 8 -9.25 11.78 -11.72
CA ASN A 8 -9.09 12.42 -13.02
C ASN A 8 -9.52 11.51 -14.17
N LYS A 9 -9.57 10.21 -13.92
CA LYS A 9 -10.07 9.23 -14.89
C LYS A 9 -11.55 8.93 -14.70
N GLY A 10 -12.23 9.68 -13.85
CA GLY A 10 -13.66 9.55 -13.62
C GLY A 10 -14.04 8.52 -12.56
N LEU A 11 -13.08 8.02 -11.80
CA LEU A 11 -13.33 7.02 -10.78
C LEU A 11 -13.19 7.61 -9.38
N LYS A 12 -14.24 7.50 -8.58
CA LYS A 12 -14.16 7.92 -7.18
C LYS A 12 -13.44 6.85 -6.37
N ALA A 13 -12.38 7.23 -5.68
CA ALA A 13 -11.60 6.31 -4.89
C ALA A 13 -11.31 6.89 -3.51
N ILE A 14 -11.21 6.01 -2.53
CA ILE A 14 -10.88 6.39 -1.16
C ILE A 14 -9.67 5.58 -0.75
N ASN A 15 -8.72 6.24 -0.09
CA ASN A 15 -7.55 5.58 0.47
C ASN A 15 -7.79 5.30 1.94
N ILE A 16 -7.60 4.05 2.33
CA ILE A 16 -7.71 3.64 3.73
C ILE A 16 -6.34 3.14 4.19
N PRO A 17 -5.62 3.93 4.99
CA PRO A 17 -4.33 3.49 5.53
C PRO A 17 -4.53 2.34 6.52
N LEU A 18 -3.68 1.33 6.43
CA LEU A 18 -3.74 0.18 7.34
C LEU A 18 -2.67 0.35 8.42
N VAL A 19 -3.07 0.87 9.56
CA VAL A 19 -2.18 1.15 10.68
C VAL A 19 -2.68 0.40 11.90
N PRO A 20 -1.83 -0.43 12.54
CA PRO A 20 -2.27 -1.28 13.66
C PRO A 20 -2.96 -0.53 14.80
N GLU A 21 -2.51 0.67 15.12
CA GLU A 21 -3.05 1.45 16.22
C GLU A 21 -4.44 2.00 15.95
N VAL A 22 -4.76 2.21 14.68
CA VAL A 22 -6.04 2.80 14.29
C VAL A 22 -7.06 1.72 13.95
N GLY A 23 -6.59 0.61 13.41
CA GLY A 23 -7.48 -0.44 12.93
C GLY A 23 -8.14 -0.04 11.61
N VAL A 24 -9.21 -0.71 11.27
CA VAL A 24 -9.96 -0.43 10.02
C VAL A 24 -11.44 -0.29 10.33
N PRO A 25 -12.17 0.52 9.53
CA PRO A 25 -13.62 0.62 9.70
C PRO A 25 -14.29 -0.72 9.43
N ASP A 26 -15.29 -1.08 10.22
CA ASP A 26 -16.05 -2.31 10.01
C ASP A 26 -16.72 -2.32 8.65
N GLU A 27 -17.12 -1.15 8.16
CA GLU A 27 -17.77 -0.99 6.86
C GLU A 27 -16.91 -1.49 5.72
N LEU A 28 -15.59 -1.52 5.90
CA LEU A 28 -14.69 -2.01 4.88
C LEU A 28 -15.00 -3.46 4.50
N PHE A 29 -15.40 -4.27 5.48
CA PHE A 29 -15.70 -5.68 5.22
C PHE A 29 -17.06 -5.90 4.57
N GLU A 30 -17.87 -4.85 4.47
CA GLU A 30 -19.18 -4.91 3.84
C GLU A 30 -19.14 -4.50 2.37
N ILE A 31 -18.03 -3.92 1.92
CA ILE A 31 -17.86 -3.49 0.53
C ILE A 31 -17.53 -4.71 -0.33
N ASP A 32 -18.07 -4.73 -1.55
CA ASP A 32 -17.76 -5.78 -2.52
C ASP A 32 -16.25 -5.84 -2.73
N LYS A 33 -15.67 -7.01 -2.48
CA LYS A 33 -14.21 -7.17 -2.59
C LYS A 33 -13.66 -6.87 -3.98
N LYS A 34 -14.49 -6.93 -5.01
CA LYS A 34 -14.09 -6.58 -6.37
C LYS A 34 -13.79 -5.09 -6.52
N LYS A 35 -14.24 -4.28 -5.58
CA LYS A 35 -14.02 -2.83 -5.56
C LYS A 35 -12.91 -2.44 -4.61
N ILE A 36 -12.25 -3.40 -3.98
CA ILE A 36 -11.19 -3.15 -3.02
C ILE A 36 -9.88 -3.64 -3.60
N PHE A 37 -8.84 -2.82 -3.50
CA PHE A 37 -7.51 -3.18 -3.96
C PHE A 37 -6.52 -2.97 -2.82
N GLY A 38 -5.84 -4.04 -2.43
CA GLY A 38 -4.80 -3.96 -1.40
C GLY A 38 -3.47 -3.58 -2.05
N LEU A 39 -2.92 -2.45 -1.65
CA LEU A 39 -1.62 -2.03 -2.14
C LEU A 39 -0.55 -2.52 -1.19
N THR A 40 0.43 -3.23 -1.71
CA THR A 40 1.48 -3.82 -0.90
C THR A 40 2.84 -3.30 -1.32
N ILE A 41 3.75 -3.24 -0.36
CA ILE A 41 5.14 -2.87 -0.59
C ILE A 41 5.98 -3.99 -0.04
N ASN A 42 7.04 -4.38 -0.77
CA ASN A 42 7.95 -5.39 -0.25
C ASN A 42 8.68 -4.83 0.97
N PRO A 43 8.47 -5.38 2.18
CA PRO A 43 9.05 -4.81 3.39
C PRO A 43 10.57 -4.87 3.42
N LEU A 44 11.16 -5.89 2.81
CA LEU A 44 12.61 -6.02 2.78
C LEU A 44 13.26 -4.94 1.90
N GLN A 45 12.63 -4.62 0.77
CA GLN A 45 13.12 -3.54 -0.08
C GLN A 45 13.00 -2.18 0.60
N LEU A 46 11.92 -1.95 1.33
CA LEU A 46 11.75 -0.72 2.07
C LEU A 46 12.80 -0.55 3.15
N ILE A 47 13.11 -1.63 3.86
CA ILE A 47 14.16 -1.64 4.87
C ILE A 47 15.52 -1.32 4.23
N GLU A 48 15.81 -1.94 3.10
CA GLU A 48 17.05 -1.67 2.37
C GLU A 48 17.19 -0.21 1.96
N ILE A 49 16.13 0.36 1.43
CA ILE A 49 16.12 1.77 1.02
C ILE A 49 16.40 2.67 2.23
N ARG A 50 15.77 2.37 3.36
CA ARG A 50 15.98 3.12 4.59
C ARG A 50 17.44 3.02 5.07
N LYS A 51 18.02 1.83 5.01
CA LYS A 51 19.42 1.63 5.39
C LYS A 51 20.36 2.45 4.53
N ARG A 52 20.16 2.47 3.24
CA ARG A 52 20.99 3.26 2.33
C ARG A 52 20.92 4.75 2.67
N ARG A 53 19.76 5.26 3.02
CA ARG A 53 19.62 6.65 3.44
C ARG A 53 20.33 6.93 4.75
N LEU A 54 20.25 6.01 5.69
CA LEU A 54 20.90 6.16 6.99
C LEU A 54 22.42 6.14 6.85
N ASP A 55 22.95 5.28 5.98
CA ASP A 55 24.37 5.21 5.73
C ASP A 55 24.94 6.53 5.22
N LYS A 56 24.17 7.25 4.41
CA LYS A 56 24.56 8.56 3.92
C LYS A 56 24.70 9.60 5.01
N PHE A 57 23.93 9.49 6.07
CA PHE A 57 23.92 10.46 7.16
C PHE A 57 24.74 10.01 8.35
N HIS A 58 25.36 8.90 8.26
CA HIS A 58 26.35 8.39 9.15
C HIS A 58 25.94 8.04 10.54
N ARG A 59 24.78 8.08 10.99
CA ARG A 59 24.65 7.79 12.27
C ARG A 59 23.43 7.84 12.89
N ILE A 60 22.57 6.97 12.70
CA ILE A 60 21.48 6.69 13.61
C ILE A 60 21.91 5.47 14.39
N SER A 61 21.65 5.44 15.68
CA SER A 61 22.05 4.29 16.47
C SER A 61 21.40 3.02 15.96
N SER A 62 22.07 1.91 16.11
CA SER A 62 21.54 0.62 15.69
C SER A 62 20.19 0.30 16.33
N ASP A 63 19.94 0.82 17.53
CA ASP A 63 18.65 0.59 18.23
C ASP A 63 17.51 1.27 17.51
N ILE A 64 17.71 2.50 17.04
CA ILE A 64 16.68 3.23 16.28
C ILE A 64 16.41 2.54 14.93
N GLU A 65 17.49 2.14 14.26
CA GLU A 65 17.39 1.42 13.00
C GLU A 65 16.60 0.11 13.17
N TYR A 66 16.94 -0.66 14.21
CA TYR A 66 16.27 -1.92 14.49
C TYR A 66 14.79 -1.71 14.82
N ALA A 67 14.47 -0.68 15.60
CA ALA A 67 13.08 -0.38 15.92
C ALA A 67 12.28 0.02 14.69
N GLY A 68 12.91 0.77 13.77
CA GLY A 68 12.28 1.13 12.51
C GLY A 68 12.00 -0.07 11.63
N ASP A 69 12.93 -1.02 11.56
CA ASP A 69 12.75 -2.25 10.79
C ASP A 69 11.63 -3.10 11.37
N ALA A 70 11.60 -3.24 12.70
CA ALA A 70 10.55 -4.00 13.37
C ALA A 70 9.17 -3.36 13.12
N ARG A 71 9.11 -2.03 13.12
CA ARG A 71 7.86 -1.32 12.85
C ARG A 71 7.36 -1.55 11.43
N VAL A 72 8.26 -1.54 10.45
CA VAL A 72 7.89 -1.82 9.07
C VAL A 72 7.29 -3.21 8.93
N LEU A 73 7.91 -4.20 9.57
CA LEU A 73 7.43 -5.57 9.51
C LEU A 73 6.08 -5.73 10.22
N GLU A 74 5.89 -5.03 11.33
CA GLU A 74 4.62 -5.04 12.06
C GLU A 74 3.49 -4.45 11.22
N GLU A 75 3.72 -3.31 10.58
CA GLU A 75 2.73 -2.68 9.73
C GLU A 75 2.40 -3.55 8.51
N PHE A 76 3.42 -4.16 7.91
CA PHE A 76 3.22 -5.06 6.80
C PHE A 76 2.36 -6.26 7.21
N ASP A 77 2.69 -6.88 8.34
CA ASP A 77 1.95 -8.04 8.83
C ASP A 77 0.48 -7.71 9.10
N PHE A 78 0.23 -6.56 9.72
CA PHE A 78 -1.14 -6.10 9.96
C PHE A 78 -1.90 -5.92 8.64
N ALA A 79 -1.31 -5.21 7.68
CA ALA A 79 -1.93 -4.96 6.39
C ALA A 79 -2.20 -6.27 5.65
N ASP A 80 -1.23 -7.17 5.65
CA ASP A 80 -1.36 -8.47 4.99
C ASP A 80 -2.53 -9.28 5.56
N ARG A 81 -2.68 -9.28 6.88
CA ARG A 81 -3.80 -9.98 7.53
C ARG A 81 -5.14 -9.39 7.15
N ILE A 82 -5.24 -8.07 7.10
CA ILE A 82 -6.49 -7.40 6.71
C ILE A 82 -6.84 -7.71 5.26
N ILE A 83 -5.86 -7.60 4.37
CA ILE A 83 -6.06 -7.86 2.95
C ILE A 83 -6.51 -9.31 2.71
N LYS A 84 -5.89 -10.27 3.40
CA LYS A 84 -6.27 -11.67 3.29
C LYS A 84 -7.66 -11.93 3.83
N ARG A 85 -8.03 -11.26 4.91
CA ARG A 85 -9.36 -11.37 5.47
C ARG A 85 -10.44 -10.86 4.51
N ILE A 86 -10.17 -9.76 3.82
CA ILE A 86 -11.09 -9.21 2.81
C ILE A 86 -11.14 -10.13 1.59
N GLY A 87 -9.99 -10.69 1.22
CA GLY A 87 -9.89 -11.52 0.02
C GLY A 87 -9.89 -10.73 -1.27
N CYS A 88 -9.45 -9.48 -1.22
CA CYS A 88 -9.39 -8.62 -2.39
C CYS A 88 -8.13 -8.82 -3.20
N LYS A 89 -8.11 -8.24 -4.40
CA LYS A 89 -6.93 -8.26 -5.25
C LYS A 89 -5.83 -7.41 -4.64
N THR A 90 -4.58 -7.87 -4.73
CA THR A 90 -3.43 -7.12 -4.26
C THR A 90 -2.56 -6.66 -5.41
N ILE A 91 -1.94 -5.51 -5.24
CA ILE A 91 -1.03 -4.95 -6.23
C ILE A 91 0.25 -4.55 -5.51
N ASP A 92 1.37 -5.09 -5.96
CA ASP A 92 2.67 -4.70 -5.42
C ASP A 92 3.11 -3.41 -6.10
N VAL A 93 3.22 -2.35 -5.33
CA VAL A 93 3.56 -1.02 -5.85
C VAL A 93 5.00 -0.62 -5.56
N THR A 94 5.83 -1.55 -5.08
CA THR A 94 7.18 -1.26 -4.62
C THR A 94 8.03 -0.48 -5.61
N GLN A 95 7.99 -0.85 -6.88
CA GLN A 95 8.73 -0.16 -7.93
C GLN A 95 7.82 0.14 -9.12
N ARG A 96 6.61 0.55 -8.82
CA ARG A 96 5.60 0.76 -9.85
C ARG A 96 5.16 2.22 -9.86
N ALA A 97 5.03 2.77 -11.05
CA ALA A 97 4.52 4.13 -11.21
C ALA A 97 3.03 4.18 -10.89
N ILE A 98 2.56 5.35 -10.45
CA ILE A 98 1.15 5.56 -10.14
C ILE A 98 0.27 5.25 -11.35
N GLU A 99 0.69 5.66 -12.54
CA GLU A 99 -0.04 5.43 -13.77
C GLU A 99 -0.24 3.94 -14.05
N ASP A 100 0.79 3.15 -13.79
CA ASP A 100 0.74 1.70 -14.00
C ASP A 100 -0.20 1.04 -13.00
N THR A 101 -0.14 1.47 -11.76
CA THR A 101 -1.04 0.97 -10.71
C THR A 101 -2.49 1.32 -11.06
N ALA A 102 -2.74 2.55 -11.48
CA ALA A 102 -4.07 2.97 -11.88
C ALA A 102 -4.60 2.16 -13.06
N LEU A 103 -3.76 1.86 -14.03
CA LEU A 103 -4.16 1.04 -15.18
C LEU A 103 -4.60 -0.36 -14.74
N ILE A 104 -3.86 -0.98 -13.83
CA ILE A 104 -4.22 -2.29 -13.31
C ILE A 104 -5.60 -2.24 -12.64
N ILE A 105 -5.86 -1.21 -11.84
CA ILE A 105 -7.14 -1.04 -11.17
C ILE A 105 -8.27 -0.85 -12.17
N LEU A 106 -8.08 0.03 -13.14
CA LEU A 106 -9.11 0.31 -14.15
C LEU A 106 -9.43 -0.92 -14.99
N GLU A 107 -8.42 -1.66 -15.41
CA GLU A 107 -8.61 -2.89 -16.16
C GLU A 107 -9.35 -3.95 -15.35
N SER A 108 -9.00 -4.06 -14.07
CA SER A 108 -9.65 -5.01 -13.17
C SER A 108 -11.13 -4.68 -12.98
N LEU A 109 -11.48 -3.40 -13.01
CA LEU A 109 -12.88 -2.96 -12.92
C LEU A 109 -13.61 -3.02 -14.26
N GLY A 110 -12.95 -3.48 -15.32
CA GLY A 110 -13.54 -3.55 -16.63
C GLY A 110 -13.62 -2.22 -17.35
N ARG A 111 -12.89 -1.20 -16.89
CA ARG A 111 -12.87 0.11 -17.52
C ARG A 111 -11.71 0.20 -18.50
N LYS A 112 -11.96 0.77 -19.67
CA LYS A 112 -10.92 0.98 -20.64
C LYS A 112 -10.25 2.32 -20.39
N ASN A 113 -8.93 2.30 -20.45
CA ASN A 113 -8.15 3.53 -20.29
C ASN A 113 -7.97 4.21 -21.64
N ASN A 114 -9.08 4.55 -22.25
CA ASN A 114 -9.00 5.07 -23.52
C ASN A 114 -9.31 6.42 -23.60
N ASN A 115 -8.78 7.23 -23.35
CA ASN A 115 -9.18 8.56 -23.55
C ASN A 115 -8.37 9.43 -22.73
#